data_533857b7977a94f58608e192f8fcb809
#
_entry.id   533857b7977a94f58608e192f8fcb809
#
_cell.length_a   1.000
_cell.length_b   1.000
_cell.length_c   1.000
_cell.angle_alpha   90.00
_cell.angle_beta   90.00
_cell.angle_gamma   90.00
#
_symmetry.space_group_name_H-M   'P 1'
#
loop_
_entity.id
_entity.type
_entity.pdbx_description
1 polymer ?
#
loop_
_entity_poly.entity_id
_entity_poly.type
_entity_poly.pdbx_seq_one_letter_code
_entity_poly.pdbx_strand_id
1 'polypeptide(L)'
;MSSPKHVHVIGIGGSAMAPLAGMLREHGYRVTGSDSGVYPPASTLLEKLGISFFHTFDAAHLEPAPDLAVIANIIARGNPELEEVLDRKIPYRSMPEILEEVFLPGRHSIVVSGTHGKTTTTAMLAWIFHTAGKRPNFLVGGVAENFGKSYGLGGGEEFILEGDEYETAFWDRGPKFFHYHPDDLIITSLEYDHADIYRDFETYELAFRRLVNLVPRRGHVVIWGDTEQSGPALRRAAEKAFCPVETYGFSIGNDWVASELTVEGGGMRFRVTHKGKPFGEFVLAASGRHNVLNAMAAMVVAQGRGIGTGDLAKALATFQSVKRRMDVKGEVGGILVVDDFAHHPTAVTATVEAARARWPGRRLWAILEPRSNSMRRRVFQESLPRALALADRVVLGGVFRAQQLGDENRLDPESVAESVRALGKDAQVLAGSDAISDHLVRVAKPGDLLLIMSNGSFDGLCEKLLKKLKTSESVREANVR
;
A
#
# COMPACT_ATOMS: atom_id res chain seq x y z
N MET A 1 -38.79 -2.48 -15.32
CA MET A 1 -37.56 -2.42 -14.52
C MET A 1 -37.27 -0.94 -14.26
N SER A 2 -37.13 -0.52 -12.99
CA SER A 2 -36.71 0.85 -12.69
C SER A 2 -35.30 1.08 -13.27
N SER A 3 -35.03 2.26 -13.83
CA SER A 3 -33.69 2.62 -14.31
C SER A 3 -32.68 2.46 -13.16
N PRO A 4 -31.45 1.98 -13.43
CA PRO A 4 -30.43 1.88 -12.39
C PRO A 4 -30.16 3.25 -11.79
N LYS A 5 -30.00 3.32 -10.46
CA LYS A 5 -29.63 4.57 -9.77
C LYS A 5 -28.35 5.13 -10.36
N HIS A 6 -28.35 6.42 -10.63
CA HIS A 6 -27.20 7.14 -11.16
C HIS A 6 -26.31 7.65 -10.03
N VAL A 7 -25.06 7.22 -10.03
CA VAL A 7 -24.01 7.69 -9.09
C VAL A 7 -22.96 8.49 -9.86
N HIS A 8 -22.66 9.69 -9.39
CA HIS A 8 -21.57 10.51 -9.89
C HIS A 8 -20.42 10.56 -8.89
N VAL A 9 -19.20 10.23 -9.32
CA VAL A 9 -18.02 10.12 -8.45
C VAL A 9 -17.10 11.33 -8.69
N ILE A 10 -17.04 12.25 -7.74
CA ILE A 10 -16.18 13.44 -7.78
C ILE A 10 -14.79 13.05 -7.24
N GLY A 11 -13.76 13.15 -8.09
CA GLY A 11 -12.42 12.63 -7.80
C GLY A 11 -12.25 11.16 -8.19
N ILE A 12 -12.87 10.73 -9.30
CA ILE A 12 -12.93 9.34 -9.75
C ILE A 12 -11.57 8.72 -10.08
N GLY A 13 -10.55 9.53 -10.38
CA GLY A 13 -9.18 9.08 -10.71
C GLY A 13 -8.37 8.62 -9.50
N GLY A 14 -8.85 8.78 -8.29
CA GLY A 14 -8.18 8.33 -7.07
C GLY A 14 -7.97 6.81 -7.03
N SER A 15 -6.86 6.36 -6.40
CA SER A 15 -6.46 4.95 -6.33
C SER A 15 -7.51 4.03 -5.70
N ALA A 16 -8.35 4.54 -4.79
CA ALA A 16 -9.47 3.83 -4.19
C ALA A 16 -10.81 4.15 -4.87
N MET A 17 -10.94 5.34 -5.49
CA MET A 17 -12.19 5.80 -6.09
C MET A 17 -12.51 5.09 -7.40
N ALA A 18 -11.51 4.87 -8.27
CA ALA A 18 -11.70 4.13 -9.51
C ALA A 18 -12.11 2.66 -9.27
N PRO A 19 -11.50 1.91 -8.32
CA PRO A 19 -12.00 0.62 -7.86
C PRO A 19 -13.44 0.66 -7.35
N LEU A 20 -13.79 1.64 -6.51
CA LEU A 20 -15.16 1.81 -6.00
C LEU A 20 -16.16 2.04 -7.15
N ALA A 21 -15.80 2.90 -8.12
CA ALA A 21 -16.62 3.12 -9.31
C ALA A 21 -16.87 1.82 -10.09
N GLY A 22 -15.84 0.97 -10.19
CA GLY A 22 -15.96 -0.37 -10.76
C GLY A 22 -16.88 -1.28 -9.97
N MET A 23 -16.76 -1.32 -8.65
CA MET A 23 -17.64 -2.09 -7.76
C MET A 23 -19.09 -1.65 -7.89
N LEU A 24 -19.36 -0.33 -7.89
CA LEU A 24 -20.71 0.21 -8.09
C LEU A 24 -21.28 -0.18 -9.46
N ARG A 25 -20.47 -0.12 -10.51
CA ARG A 25 -20.86 -0.53 -11.87
C ARG A 25 -21.22 -2.02 -11.94
N GLU A 26 -20.38 -2.89 -11.34
CA GLU A 26 -20.63 -4.34 -11.25
C GLU A 26 -21.88 -4.64 -10.38
N HIS A 27 -22.18 -3.79 -9.40
CA HIS A 27 -23.38 -3.91 -8.55
C HIS A 27 -24.65 -3.40 -9.21
N GLY A 28 -24.57 -2.87 -10.44
CA GLY A 28 -25.73 -2.49 -11.26
C GLY A 28 -26.07 -1.00 -11.23
N TYR A 29 -25.22 -0.13 -10.67
CA TYR A 29 -25.40 1.32 -10.76
C TYR A 29 -24.97 1.84 -12.14
N ARG A 30 -25.61 2.91 -12.61
CA ARG A 30 -25.07 3.77 -13.65
C ARG A 30 -24.01 4.67 -13.00
N VAL A 31 -22.76 4.58 -13.42
CA VAL A 31 -21.67 5.37 -12.83
C VAL A 31 -21.11 6.35 -13.84
N THR A 32 -20.95 7.60 -13.42
CA THR A 32 -20.18 8.66 -14.09
C THR A 32 -19.22 9.29 -13.09
N GLY A 33 -18.34 10.17 -13.51
CA GLY A 33 -17.48 10.89 -12.58
C GLY A 33 -16.65 11.97 -13.24
N SER A 34 -15.85 12.64 -12.42
CA SER A 34 -14.98 13.76 -12.82
C SER A 34 -13.67 13.71 -12.05
N ASP A 35 -12.59 14.14 -12.68
CA ASP A 35 -11.29 14.36 -12.03
C ASP A 35 -10.39 15.21 -12.97
N SER A 36 -9.48 15.98 -12.40
CA SER A 36 -8.51 16.76 -13.16
C SER A 36 -7.23 15.99 -13.54
N GLY A 37 -7.07 14.75 -13.09
CA GLY A 37 -5.84 13.98 -13.28
C GLY A 37 -6.07 12.46 -13.29
N VAL A 38 -6.75 11.94 -14.32
CA VAL A 38 -6.96 10.48 -14.46
C VAL A 38 -5.87 9.87 -15.34
N TYR A 39 -5.06 9.00 -14.77
CA TYR A 39 -3.95 8.30 -15.45
C TYR A 39 -3.90 6.82 -15.02
N PRO A 40 -3.19 5.96 -15.76
CA PRO A 40 -3.06 4.55 -15.37
C PRO A 40 -2.51 4.34 -13.95
N PRO A 41 -3.05 3.36 -13.19
CA PRO A 41 -3.98 2.31 -13.62
C PRO A 41 -5.47 2.69 -13.59
N ALA A 42 -5.85 3.85 -13.01
CA ALA A 42 -7.24 4.26 -12.86
C ALA A 42 -7.93 4.48 -14.22
N SER A 43 -7.32 5.24 -15.15
CA SER A 43 -7.88 5.48 -16.48
C SER A 43 -8.15 4.17 -17.22
N THR A 44 -7.17 3.26 -17.23
CA THR A 44 -7.29 1.96 -17.88
C THR A 44 -8.44 1.12 -17.30
N LEU A 45 -8.63 1.18 -15.97
CA LEU A 45 -9.75 0.48 -15.31
C LEU A 45 -11.09 1.06 -15.72
N LEU A 46 -11.25 2.38 -15.66
CA LEU A 46 -12.50 3.08 -16.00
C LEU A 46 -12.89 2.85 -17.48
N GLU A 47 -11.93 2.97 -18.39
CA GLU A 47 -12.11 2.69 -19.82
C GLU A 47 -12.56 1.25 -20.07
N LYS A 48 -11.87 0.28 -19.44
CA LYS A 48 -12.22 -1.15 -19.55
C LYS A 48 -13.64 -1.46 -19.08
N LEU A 49 -14.12 -0.73 -18.07
CA LEU A 49 -15.47 -0.89 -17.50
C LEU A 49 -16.53 -0.06 -18.25
N GLY A 50 -16.15 0.73 -19.24
CA GLY A 50 -17.05 1.64 -19.98
C GLY A 50 -17.66 2.71 -19.07
N ILE A 51 -16.91 3.18 -18.06
CA ILE A 51 -17.34 4.25 -17.16
C ILE A 51 -16.91 5.59 -17.78
N SER A 52 -17.89 6.43 -18.14
CA SER A 52 -17.64 7.77 -18.66
C SER A 52 -17.24 8.72 -17.55
N PHE A 53 -16.22 9.53 -17.78
CA PHE A 53 -15.78 10.55 -16.83
C PHE A 53 -15.29 11.82 -17.53
N PHE A 54 -15.36 12.93 -16.81
CA PHE A 54 -14.88 14.23 -17.26
C PHE A 54 -13.46 14.50 -16.73
N HIS A 55 -12.66 15.23 -17.52
CA HIS A 55 -11.28 15.58 -17.17
C HIS A 55 -11.14 16.91 -16.40
N THR A 56 -12.26 17.51 -16.01
CA THR A 56 -12.36 18.77 -15.25
C THR A 56 -13.46 18.64 -14.23
N PHE A 57 -13.56 19.62 -13.33
CA PHE A 57 -14.68 19.78 -12.42
C PHE A 57 -15.55 20.93 -12.91
N ASP A 58 -16.84 20.69 -13.14
CA ASP A 58 -17.83 21.69 -13.60
C ASP A 58 -19.24 21.31 -13.09
N ALA A 59 -19.97 22.26 -12.56
CA ALA A 59 -21.35 22.06 -12.09
C ALA A 59 -22.27 21.43 -13.17
N ALA A 60 -22.02 21.74 -14.45
CA ALA A 60 -22.77 21.17 -15.58
C ALA A 60 -22.62 19.63 -15.72
N HIS A 61 -21.60 19.03 -15.14
CA HIS A 61 -21.43 17.57 -15.17
C HIS A 61 -22.47 16.83 -14.31
N LEU A 62 -23.18 17.57 -13.45
CA LEU A 62 -24.29 17.04 -12.63
C LEU A 62 -25.65 17.15 -13.34
N GLU A 63 -25.66 17.36 -14.66
CA GLU A 63 -26.89 17.32 -15.48
C GLU A 63 -26.94 16.08 -16.39
N PRO A 64 -28.02 15.27 -16.34
CA PRO A 64 -29.10 15.30 -15.36
C PRO A 64 -28.59 14.95 -13.94
N ALA A 65 -29.27 15.49 -12.93
CA ALA A 65 -28.89 15.29 -11.53
C ALA A 65 -28.70 13.80 -11.20
N PRO A 66 -27.56 13.41 -10.58
CA PRO A 66 -27.40 12.06 -10.09
C PRO A 66 -28.29 11.78 -8.87
N ASP A 67 -28.66 10.54 -8.65
CA ASP A 67 -29.37 10.11 -7.44
C ASP A 67 -28.45 10.20 -6.19
N LEU A 68 -27.13 10.10 -6.42
CA LEU A 68 -26.12 10.12 -5.37
C LEU A 68 -24.80 10.65 -5.93
N ALA A 69 -24.12 11.54 -5.21
CA ALA A 69 -22.74 11.93 -5.44
C ALA A 69 -21.80 11.19 -4.46
N VAL A 70 -20.68 10.66 -4.95
CA VAL A 70 -19.61 10.10 -4.09
C VAL A 70 -18.41 11.01 -4.15
N ILE A 71 -18.00 11.53 -2.97
CA ILE A 71 -17.00 12.57 -2.85
C ILE A 71 -15.67 11.95 -2.37
N ALA A 72 -14.60 12.12 -3.15
CA ALA A 72 -13.26 11.70 -2.73
C ALA A 72 -12.75 12.57 -1.57
N ASN A 73 -11.95 12.00 -0.68
CA ASN A 73 -11.41 12.69 0.49
C ASN A 73 -10.55 13.92 0.18
N ILE A 74 -9.96 13.98 -1.02
CA ILE A 74 -9.14 15.12 -1.46
C ILE A 74 -9.99 16.31 -1.96
N ILE A 75 -11.28 16.10 -2.19
CA ILE A 75 -12.20 17.13 -2.67
C ILE A 75 -12.60 18.01 -1.48
N ALA A 76 -12.41 19.32 -1.63
CA ALA A 76 -12.66 20.31 -0.60
C ALA A 76 -13.58 21.41 -1.09
N ARG A 77 -14.06 22.25 -0.15
CA ARG A 77 -14.87 23.44 -0.45
C ARG A 77 -14.18 24.32 -1.50
N GLY A 78 -14.98 24.86 -2.40
CA GLY A 78 -14.53 25.57 -3.61
C GLY A 78 -14.43 24.72 -4.86
N ASN A 79 -14.60 23.38 -4.79
CA ASN A 79 -14.77 22.56 -5.98
C ASN A 79 -16.16 22.80 -6.58
N PRO A 80 -16.30 23.16 -7.88
CA PRO A 80 -17.58 23.57 -8.46
C PRO A 80 -18.66 22.50 -8.41
N GLU A 81 -18.31 21.24 -8.54
CA GLU A 81 -19.28 20.12 -8.44
C GLU A 81 -19.71 19.90 -6.99
N LEU A 82 -18.77 19.97 -6.04
CA LEU A 82 -19.11 19.87 -4.63
C LEU A 82 -20.03 20.99 -4.18
N GLU A 83 -19.75 22.24 -4.57
CA GLU A 83 -20.63 23.37 -4.23
C GLU A 83 -22.04 23.18 -4.82
N GLU A 84 -22.14 22.73 -6.07
CA GLU A 84 -23.43 22.44 -6.72
C GLU A 84 -24.19 21.28 -6.03
N VAL A 85 -23.47 20.22 -5.59
CA VAL A 85 -24.06 19.13 -4.80
C VAL A 85 -24.70 19.67 -3.52
N LEU A 86 -23.99 20.56 -2.82
CA LEU A 86 -24.46 21.15 -1.57
C LEU A 86 -25.64 22.12 -1.79
N ASP A 87 -25.57 23.00 -2.78
CA ASP A 87 -26.60 23.99 -3.10
C ASP A 87 -27.91 23.31 -3.52
N ARG A 88 -27.84 22.28 -4.33
CA ARG A 88 -29.01 21.51 -4.79
C ARG A 88 -29.47 20.43 -3.81
N LYS A 89 -28.73 20.23 -2.71
CA LYS A 89 -29.00 19.17 -1.72
C LYS A 89 -29.07 17.77 -2.36
N ILE A 90 -28.21 17.53 -3.37
CA ILE A 90 -28.05 16.17 -3.94
C ILE A 90 -27.52 15.27 -2.81
N PRO A 91 -28.11 14.07 -2.60
CA PRO A 91 -27.57 13.11 -1.65
C PRO A 91 -26.08 12.83 -1.93
N TYR A 92 -25.25 12.84 -0.90
CA TYR A 92 -23.83 12.54 -1.09
C TYR A 92 -23.28 11.64 0.01
N ARG A 93 -22.21 10.90 -0.33
CA ARG A 93 -21.49 10.00 0.55
C ARG A 93 -19.99 10.06 0.27
N SER A 94 -19.20 9.68 1.24
CA SER A 94 -17.80 9.33 1.07
C SER A 94 -17.66 7.88 0.56
N MET A 95 -16.46 7.49 0.12
CA MET A 95 -16.16 6.10 -0.25
C MET A 95 -16.41 5.13 0.93
N PRO A 96 -15.93 5.39 2.17
CA PRO A 96 -16.18 4.49 3.30
C PRO A 96 -17.66 4.32 3.62
N GLU A 97 -18.48 5.39 3.57
CA GLU A 97 -19.93 5.30 3.76
C GLU A 97 -20.60 4.44 2.68
N ILE A 98 -20.13 4.50 1.43
CA ILE A 98 -20.65 3.61 0.37
C ILE A 98 -20.29 2.15 0.65
N LEU A 99 -19.09 1.87 1.12
CA LEU A 99 -18.72 0.51 1.51
C LEU A 99 -19.62 0.01 2.64
N GLU A 100 -19.81 0.83 3.67
CA GLU A 100 -20.66 0.55 4.82
C GLU A 100 -22.11 0.28 4.45
N GLU A 101 -22.71 1.12 3.60
CA GLU A 101 -24.15 1.07 3.28
C GLU A 101 -24.50 0.04 2.19
N VAL A 102 -23.60 -0.21 1.24
CA VAL A 102 -23.90 -0.98 0.02
C VAL A 102 -23.23 -2.36 0.02
N PHE A 103 -21.99 -2.46 0.48
CA PHE A 103 -21.18 -3.65 0.26
C PHE A 103 -20.96 -4.51 1.51
N LEU A 104 -20.94 -3.90 2.70
CA LEU A 104 -20.69 -4.62 3.96
C LEU A 104 -21.92 -5.26 4.60
N PRO A 105 -23.19 -4.81 4.38
CA PRO A 105 -24.33 -5.42 5.04
C PRO A 105 -24.44 -6.92 4.77
N GLY A 106 -24.52 -7.69 5.86
CA GLY A 106 -24.61 -9.16 5.80
C GLY A 106 -23.30 -9.88 5.43
N ARG A 107 -22.17 -9.17 5.41
CA ARG A 107 -20.84 -9.75 5.19
C ARG A 107 -20.05 -9.83 6.49
N HIS A 108 -19.09 -10.74 6.51
CA HIS A 108 -18.08 -10.82 7.55
C HIS A 108 -16.90 -9.90 7.14
N SER A 109 -16.75 -8.79 7.83
CA SER A 109 -15.73 -7.78 7.51
C SER A 109 -14.38 -8.16 8.11
N ILE A 110 -13.36 -8.31 7.25
CA ILE A 110 -11.97 -8.52 7.65
C ILE A 110 -11.18 -7.27 7.27
N VAL A 111 -10.74 -6.52 8.27
CA VAL A 111 -10.03 -5.25 8.07
C VAL A 111 -8.54 -5.42 8.40
N VAL A 112 -7.69 -5.02 7.45
CA VAL A 112 -6.24 -5.00 7.62
C VAL A 112 -5.76 -3.57 7.73
N SER A 113 -5.36 -3.17 8.93
CA SER A 113 -4.85 -1.83 9.23
C SER A 113 -3.42 -1.85 9.77
N GLY A 114 -2.85 -0.69 10.05
CA GLY A 114 -1.48 -0.49 10.53
C GLY A 114 -0.66 0.39 9.61
N THR A 115 0.52 0.81 10.06
CA THR A 115 1.37 1.74 9.29
C THR A 115 1.93 1.08 8.03
N HIS A 116 2.45 -0.16 8.13
CA HIS A 116 3.10 -0.88 7.04
C HIS A 116 2.44 -2.23 6.76
N GLY A 117 2.54 -2.73 5.54
CA GLY A 117 2.10 -4.07 5.18
C GLY A 117 0.61 -4.24 4.88
N LYS A 118 -0.25 -3.22 5.11
CA LYS A 118 -1.70 -3.26 4.84
C LYS A 118 -2.04 -3.90 3.50
N THR A 119 -1.60 -3.27 2.41
CA THR A 119 -1.92 -3.66 1.02
C THR A 119 -1.50 -5.10 0.71
N THR A 120 -0.28 -5.48 1.12
CA THR A 120 0.26 -6.83 0.87
C THR A 120 -0.51 -7.87 1.66
N THR A 121 -0.81 -7.61 2.93
CA THR A 121 -1.57 -8.54 3.79
C THR A 121 -3.01 -8.69 3.31
N THR A 122 -3.66 -7.59 2.90
CA THR A 122 -5.02 -7.62 2.33
C THR A 122 -5.07 -8.45 1.04
N ALA A 123 -4.10 -8.24 0.13
CA ALA A 123 -4.00 -9.01 -1.10
C ALA A 123 -3.72 -10.49 -0.83
N MET A 124 -2.86 -10.78 0.14
CA MET A 124 -2.52 -12.15 0.54
C MET A 124 -3.72 -12.88 1.16
N LEU A 125 -4.47 -12.22 2.05
CA LEU A 125 -5.73 -12.73 2.58
C LEU A 125 -6.73 -13.04 1.45
N ALA A 126 -6.97 -12.08 0.55
CA ALA A 126 -7.87 -12.29 -0.57
C ALA A 126 -7.44 -13.51 -1.41
N TRP A 127 -6.14 -13.69 -1.65
CA TRP A 127 -5.62 -14.84 -2.38
C TRP A 127 -5.75 -16.16 -1.61
N ILE A 128 -5.51 -16.17 -0.30
CA ILE A 128 -5.72 -17.35 0.56
C ILE A 128 -7.19 -17.78 0.52
N PHE A 129 -8.12 -16.86 0.71
CA PHE A 129 -9.55 -17.15 0.68
C PHE A 129 -10.01 -17.62 -0.70
N HIS A 130 -9.49 -17.02 -1.77
CA HIS A 130 -9.75 -17.45 -3.14
C HIS A 130 -9.25 -18.88 -3.40
N THR A 131 -8.02 -19.19 -2.98
CA THR A 131 -7.40 -20.53 -3.16
C THR A 131 -8.17 -21.61 -2.40
N ALA A 132 -8.72 -21.26 -1.24
CA ALA A 132 -9.58 -22.12 -0.42
C ALA A 132 -11.03 -22.21 -0.95
N GLY A 133 -11.35 -21.62 -2.11
CA GLY A 133 -12.68 -21.67 -2.74
C GLY A 133 -13.75 -20.79 -2.09
N LYS A 134 -13.39 -19.88 -1.18
CA LYS A 134 -14.32 -19.01 -0.44
C LYS A 134 -14.92 -17.88 -1.27
N ARG A 135 -14.38 -17.57 -2.44
CA ARG A 135 -14.85 -16.49 -3.34
C ARG A 135 -14.98 -15.13 -2.63
N PRO A 136 -13.89 -14.59 -2.01
CA PRO A 136 -13.98 -13.39 -1.19
C PRO A 136 -14.40 -12.16 -1.99
N ASN A 137 -15.04 -11.21 -1.30
CA ASN A 137 -15.08 -9.83 -1.76
C ASN A 137 -13.87 -9.11 -1.20
N PHE A 138 -13.25 -8.20 -1.94
CA PHE A 138 -12.07 -7.49 -1.45
C PHE A 138 -11.88 -6.12 -2.09
N LEU A 139 -11.25 -5.22 -1.35
CA LEU A 139 -10.73 -3.94 -1.84
C LEU A 139 -9.32 -3.72 -1.28
N VAL A 140 -8.33 -3.62 -2.17
CA VAL A 140 -6.90 -3.49 -1.88
C VAL A 140 -6.40 -2.15 -2.41
N GLY A 141 -5.52 -1.47 -1.69
CA GLY A 141 -4.95 -0.17 -2.07
C GLY A 141 -3.99 -0.20 -3.28
N GLY A 142 -3.83 -1.34 -3.95
CA GLY A 142 -3.02 -1.54 -5.14
C GLY A 142 -3.53 -2.68 -6.00
N VAL A 143 -2.92 -2.88 -7.18
CA VAL A 143 -3.29 -3.99 -8.05
C VAL A 143 -2.68 -5.29 -7.53
N ALA A 144 -3.50 -6.19 -7.00
CA ALA A 144 -3.09 -7.53 -6.60
C ALA A 144 -2.84 -8.39 -7.84
N GLU A 145 -1.57 -8.81 -8.05
CA GLU A 145 -1.13 -9.47 -9.29
C GLU A 145 -1.87 -10.78 -9.55
N ASN A 146 -2.15 -11.57 -8.52
CA ASN A 146 -2.93 -12.79 -8.64
C ASN A 146 -4.32 -12.58 -9.25
N PHE A 147 -4.90 -11.39 -9.12
CA PHE A 147 -6.22 -11.04 -9.65
C PHE A 147 -6.16 -10.10 -10.85
N GLY A 148 -5.02 -9.43 -11.08
CA GLY A 148 -4.87 -8.38 -12.09
C GLY A 148 -5.70 -7.13 -11.83
N LYS A 149 -6.25 -6.96 -10.60
CA LYS A 149 -7.13 -5.85 -10.21
C LYS A 149 -7.04 -5.56 -8.71
N SER A 150 -7.56 -4.41 -8.28
CA SER A 150 -7.52 -3.94 -6.89
C SER A 150 -8.80 -4.25 -6.10
N TYR A 151 -9.83 -4.79 -6.72
CA TYR A 151 -11.06 -5.18 -6.05
C TYR A 151 -11.63 -6.46 -6.65
N GLY A 152 -12.53 -7.12 -5.93
CA GLY A 152 -13.30 -8.25 -6.41
C GLY A 152 -14.62 -8.41 -5.67
N LEU A 153 -15.68 -8.76 -6.40
CA LEU A 153 -16.98 -9.10 -5.87
C LEU A 153 -17.24 -10.59 -6.14
N GLY A 154 -16.64 -11.45 -5.32
CA GLY A 154 -16.73 -12.91 -5.48
C GLY A 154 -18.05 -13.51 -5.02
N GLY A 155 -18.85 -12.78 -4.26
CA GLY A 155 -20.14 -13.20 -3.72
C GLY A 155 -20.06 -14.14 -2.50
N GLY A 156 -18.86 -14.40 -1.96
CA GLY A 156 -18.67 -15.14 -0.71
C GLY A 156 -19.09 -14.32 0.52
N GLU A 157 -19.00 -14.93 1.68
CA GLU A 157 -19.38 -14.32 2.96
C GLU A 157 -18.45 -13.19 3.37
N GLU A 158 -17.14 -13.35 3.14
CA GLU A 158 -16.13 -12.44 3.61
C GLU A 158 -15.96 -11.23 2.70
N PHE A 159 -15.73 -10.06 3.33
CA PHE A 159 -15.26 -8.84 2.69
C PHE A 159 -13.95 -8.42 3.31
N ILE A 160 -12.87 -8.47 2.53
CA ILE A 160 -11.50 -8.19 2.97
C ILE A 160 -11.12 -6.78 2.53
N LEU A 161 -10.82 -5.90 3.49
CA LEU A 161 -10.62 -4.47 3.28
C LEU A 161 -9.26 -4.01 3.79
N GLU A 162 -8.62 -3.14 3.02
CA GLU A 162 -7.50 -2.35 3.53
C GLU A 162 -8.03 -1.20 4.40
N GLY A 163 -7.71 -1.22 5.70
CA GLY A 163 -8.10 -0.23 6.69
C GLY A 163 -7.15 0.97 6.69
N ASP A 164 -7.52 2.01 5.95
CA ASP A 164 -6.74 3.25 5.83
C ASP A 164 -7.03 4.19 7.01
N GLU A 165 -5.99 4.69 7.64
CA GLU A 165 -6.03 5.65 8.74
C GLU A 165 -6.20 7.11 8.30
N TYR A 166 -6.24 7.37 7.00
CA TYR A 166 -6.49 8.71 6.45
C TYR A 166 -7.95 9.17 6.66
N GLU A 167 -8.13 10.50 6.70
CA GLU A 167 -9.45 11.14 6.80
C GLU A 167 -10.42 10.65 5.74
N THR A 168 -11.68 10.50 6.13
CA THR A 168 -12.77 9.98 5.31
C THR A 168 -13.21 10.97 4.23
N ALA A 169 -13.50 12.22 4.60
CA ALA A 169 -13.99 13.28 3.71
C ALA A 169 -13.81 14.67 4.35
N PHE A 170 -14.11 15.74 3.61
CA PHE A 170 -14.00 17.10 4.13
C PHE A 170 -14.94 17.38 5.33
N TRP A 171 -16.04 16.66 5.46
CA TRP A 171 -16.99 16.75 6.60
C TRP A 171 -16.74 15.72 7.69
N ASP A 172 -15.99 14.66 7.38
CA ASP A 172 -15.63 13.60 8.33
C ASP A 172 -14.11 13.46 8.38
N ARG A 173 -13.52 14.00 9.45
CA ARG A 173 -12.09 13.96 9.70
C ARG A 173 -11.63 12.68 10.43
N GLY A 174 -12.56 11.74 10.68
CA GLY A 174 -12.25 10.44 11.21
C GLY A 174 -11.53 9.56 10.19
N PRO A 175 -10.72 8.56 10.65
CA PRO A 175 -10.13 7.55 9.78
C PRO A 175 -11.18 6.74 9.03
N LYS A 176 -10.89 6.43 7.76
CA LYS A 176 -11.79 5.62 6.90
C LYS A 176 -12.16 4.28 7.52
N PHE A 177 -11.26 3.65 8.26
CA PHE A 177 -11.49 2.33 8.85
C PHE A 177 -12.59 2.32 9.92
N PHE A 178 -13.05 3.46 10.43
CA PHE A 178 -14.17 3.48 11.38
C PHE A 178 -15.50 3.05 10.75
N HIS A 179 -15.64 3.19 9.43
CA HIS A 179 -16.81 2.78 8.67
C HIS A 179 -16.83 1.30 8.28
N TYR A 180 -15.74 0.55 8.56
CA TYR A 180 -15.62 -0.82 8.03
C TYR A 180 -16.12 -1.91 8.97
N HIS A 181 -16.51 -1.57 10.20
CA HIS A 181 -17.12 -2.48 11.19
C HIS A 181 -16.45 -3.86 11.24
N PRO A 182 -15.15 -3.95 11.59
CA PRO A 182 -14.41 -5.20 11.51
C PRO A 182 -15.00 -6.29 12.41
N ASP A 183 -15.29 -7.47 11.86
CA ASP A 183 -15.45 -8.70 12.63
C ASP A 183 -14.08 -9.30 12.97
N ASP A 184 -13.15 -9.33 12.00
CA ASP A 184 -11.74 -9.65 12.23
C ASP A 184 -10.88 -8.43 11.89
N LEU A 185 -9.96 -8.08 12.78
CA LEU A 185 -9.05 -6.94 12.63
C LEU A 185 -7.60 -7.40 12.71
N ILE A 186 -6.81 -7.09 11.68
CA ILE A 186 -5.35 -7.18 11.73
C ILE A 186 -4.77 -5.79 11.91
N ILE A 187 -3.83 -5.63 12.85
CA ILE A 187 -3.00 -4.43 12.93
C ILE A 187 -1.53 -4.88 12.74
N THR A 188 -1.00 -4.59 11.55
CA THR A 188 0.31 -5.09 11.11
C THR A 188 1.48 -4.41 11.80
N SER A 189 1.39 -3.11 12.05
CA SER A 189 2.39 -2.30 12.74
C SER A 189 1.78 -0.99 13.21
N LEU A 190 2.44 -0.32 14.14
CA LEU A 190 2.01 0.98 14.64
C LEU A 190 3.23 1.87 14.87
N GLU A 191 3.55 2.69 13.87
CA GLU A 191 4.64 3.66 13.88
C GLU A 191 4.08 5.01 13.43
N TYR A 192 4.67 6.13 13.92
CA TYR A 192 4.17 7.45 13.59
C TYR A 192 4.31 7.75 12.10
N ASP A 193 3.19 7.94 11.45
CA ASP A 193 3.07 8.39 10.05
C ASP A 193 1.94 9.42 9.93
N HIS A 194 1.69 9.93 8.74
CA HIS A 194 0.61 10.90 8.45
C HIS A 194 0.68 12.16 9.33
N ALA A 195 1.90 12.73 9.47
CA ALA A 195 2.17 13.94 10.23
C ALA A 195 1.44 15.21 9.73
N ASP A 196 0.70 15.10 8.63
CA ASP A 196 -0.21 16.13 8.10
C ASP A 196 -1.60 16.09 8.75
N ILE A 197 -1.99 14.95 9.34
CA ILE A 197 -3.30 14.72 9.95
C ILE A 197 -3.16 14.52 11.46
N TYR A 198 -2.21 13.70 11.88
CA TYR A 198 -1.98 13.40 13.28
C TYR A 198 -0.88 14.29 13.85
N ARG A 199 -1.20 15.05 14.89
CA ARG A 199 -0.26 15.98 15.53
C ARG A 199 0.94 15.26 16.18
N ASP A 200 0.69 14.10 16.76
CA ASP A 200 1.67 13.31 17.51
C ASP A 200 1.31 11.82 17.49
N PHE A 201 2.24 10.99 17.97
CA PHE A 201 2.06 9.55 18.02
C PHE A 201 0.89 9.13 18.94
N GLU A 202 0.63 9.86 20.03
CA GLU A 202 -0.46 9.54 20.95
C GLU A 202 -1.82 9.67 20.26
N THR A 203 -2.01 10.72 19.49
CA THR A 203 -3.23 10.94 18.67
C THR A 203 -3.39 9.85 17.62
N TYR A 204 -2.28 9.42 17.00
CA TYR A 204 -2.26 8.33 16.04
C TYR A 204 -2.62 6.99 16.70
N GLU A 205 -1.97 6.62 17.83
CA GLU A 205 -2.27 5.41 18.61
C GLU A 205 -3.75 5.40 19.06
N LEU A 206 -4.30 6.55 19.46
CA LEU A 206 -5.70 6.67 19.88
C LEU A 206 -6.69 6.25 18.78
N ALA A 207 -6.39 6.54 17.51
CA ALA A 207 -7.23 6.11 16.40
C ALA A 207 -7.31 4.57 16.30
N PHE A 208 -6.20 3.88 16.48
CA PHE A 208 -6.17 2.41 16.50
C PHE A 208 -6.83 1.80 17.73
N ARG A 209 -6.70 2.44 18.90
CA ARG A 209 -7.44 2.02 20.11
C ARG A 209 -8.96 2.11 19.90
N ARG A 210 -9.42 3.17 19.22
CA ARG A 210 -10.84 3.30 18.85
C ARG A 210 -11.26 2.26 17.83
N LEU A 211 -10.41 1.94 16.85
CA LEU A 211 -10.68 0.88 15.88
C LEU A 211 -10.85 -0.48 16.55
N VAL A 212 -9.96 -0.85 17.50
CA VAL A 212 -10.07 -2.09 18.28
C VAL A 212 -11.42 -2.18 19.02
N ASN A 213 -11.91 -1.05 19.56
CA ASN A 213 -13.19 -1.01 20.27
C ASN A 213 -14.43 -1.22 19.37
N LEU A 214 -14.27 -1.16 18.05
CA LEU A 214 -15.35 -1.47 17.10
C LEU A 214 -15.49 -2.97 16.84
N VAL A 215 -14.48 -3.78 17.19
CA VAL A 215 -14.52 -5.24 17.00
C VAL A 215 -15.52 -5.86 18.01
N PRO A 216 -16.53 -6.61 17.55
CA PRO A 216 -17.53 -7.22 18.42
C PRO A 216 -16.93 -8.34 19.28
N ARG A 217 -17.60 -8.74 20.37
CA ARG A 217 -17.15 -9.82 21.25
C ARG A 217 -16.86 -11.15 20.54
N ARG A 218 -17.60 -11.43 19.48
CA ARG A 218 -17.43 -12.65 18.65
C ARG A 218 -16.33 -12.49 17.61
N GLY A 219 -15.79 -11.29 17.48
CA GLY A 219 -14.74 -10.95 16.54
C GLY A 219 -13.36 -11.38 17.02
N HIS A 220 -12.33 -10.98 16.29
CA HIS A 220 -10.96 -11.36 16.56
C HIS A 220 -9.99 -10.23 16.21
N VAL A 221 -9.00 -9.98 17.04
CA VAL A 221 -7.93 -9.01 16.80
C VAL A 221 -6.60 -9.74 16.69
N VAL A 222 -5.85 -9.46 15.66
CA VAL A 222 -4.53 -10.04 15.39
C VAL A 222 -3.50 -8.90 15.32
N ILE A 223 -2.48 -8.94 16.17
CA ILE A 223 -1.45 -7.91 16.25
C ILE A 223 -0.04 -8.49 16.16
N TRP A 224 0.88 -7.73 15.56
CA TRP A 224 2.30 -8.04 15.61
C TRP A 224 2.84 -7.83 17.02
N GLY A 225 3.28 -8.90 17.66
CA GLY A 225 3.59 -8.91 19.09
C GLY A 225 5.06 -8.76 19.45
N ASP A 226 5.99 -8.64 18.48
CA ASP A 226 7.41 -8.43 18.76
C ASP A 226 7.65 -7.08 19.46
N THR A 227 8.44 -7.08 20.54
CA THR A 227 8.50 -5.95 21.47
C THR A 227 9.45 -4.83 21.07
N GLU A 228 10.40 -5.08 20.17
CA GLU A 228 11.48 -4.13 19.88
C GLU A 228 11.07 -2.93 19.00
N GLN A 229 9.98 -3.06 18.25
CA GLN A 229 9.50 -2.01 17.34
C GLN A 229 8.07 -1.55 17.68
N SER A 230 7.07 -2.10 17.03
CA SER A 230 5.66 -1.69 17.21
C SER A 230 4.94 -2.37 18.39
N GLY A 231 5.49 -3.45 18.92
CA GLY A 231 4.81 -4.32 19.89
C GLY A 231 4.22 -3.62 21.11
N PRO A 232 4.94 -2.72 21.82
CA PRO A 232 4.38 -2.03 23.00
C PRO A 232 3.16 -1.16 22.65
N ALA A 233 3.20 -0.44 21.54
CA ALA A 233 2.09 0.41 21.10
C ALA A 233 0.87 -0.43 20.67
N LEU A 234 1.10 -1.53 19.94
CA LEU A 234 0.03 -2.46 19.54
C LEU A 234 -0.62 -3.15 20.75
N ARG A 235 0.16 -3.56 21.74
CA ARG A 235 -0.38 -4.13 22.99
C ARG A 235 -1.25 -3.12 23.73
N ARG A 236 -0.82 -1.85 23.86
CA ARG A 236 -1.64 -0.79 24.45
C ARG A 236 -2.91 -0.54 23.64
N ALA A 237 -2.83 -0.57 22.29
CA ALA A 237 -3.99 -0.39 21.43
C ALA A 237 -5.02 -1.51 21.62
N ALA A 238 -4.57 -2.76 21.84
CA ALA A 238 -5.41 -3.94 22.02
C ALA A 238 -5.78 -4.25 23.47
N GLU A 239 -5.24 -3.52 24.46
CA GLU A 239 -5.39 -3.81 25.90
C GLU A 239 -6.85 -3.90 26.37
N LYS A 240 -7.72 -3.10 25.78
CA LYS A 240 -9.15 -3.04 26.12
C LYS A 240 -10.06 -3.70 25.08
N ALA A 241 -9.52 -4.60 24.24
CA ALA A 241 -10.34 -5.36 23.32
C ALA A 241 -11.37 -6.23 24.07
N PHE A 242 -12.61 -6.26 23.57
CA PHE A 242 -13.68 -7.10 24.13
C PHE A 242 -13.76 -8.49 23.47
N CYS A 243 -12.91 -8.75 22.49
CA CYS A 243 -12.79 -10.00 21.74
C CYS A 243 -11.44 -10.67 21.99
N PRO A 244 -11.24 -11.92 21.57
CA PRO A 244 -9.93 -12.56 21.56
C PRO A 244 -8.89 -11.74 20.82
N VAL A 245 -7.68 -11.66 21.39
CA VAL A 245 -6.50 -11.04 20.76
C VAL A 245 -5.44 -12.10 20.63
N GLU A 246 -4.92 -12.32 19.43
CA GLU A 246 -3.78 -13.19 19.17
C GLU A 246 -2.59 -12.39 18.64
N THR A 247 -1.40 -12.79 19.09
CA THR A 247 -0.15 -12.16 18.72
C THR A 247 0.63 -13.05 17.75
N TYR A 248 1.29 -12.43 16.77
CA TYR A 248 2.19 -13.12 15.85
C TYR A 248 3.55 -12.41 15.76
N GLY A 249 4.58 -13.15 15.40
CA GLY A 249 5.91 -12.59 15.22
C GLY A 249 7.01 -13.64 15.15
N PHE A 250 8.23 -13.21 15.40
CA PHE A 250 9.42 -14.06 15.46
C PHE A 250 9.82 -14.41 16.90
N SER A 251 9.38 -13.60 17.86
CA SER A 251 9.71 -13.78 19.28
C SER A 251 8.86 -14.88 19.91
N ILE A 252 9.47 -15.73 20.75
CA ILE A 252 8.85 -16.91 21.39
C ILE A 252 7.62 -16.55 22.26
N GLY A 253 7.49 -15.31 22.68
CA GLY A 253 6.34 -14.86 23.51
C GLY A 253 5.04 -14.63 22.75
N ASN A 254 5.00 -14.82 21.44
CA ASN A 254 3.79 -14.69 20.65
C ASN A 254 2.99 -15.99 20.60
N ASP A 255 1.67 -15.89 20.36
CA ASP A 255 0.80 -17.04 20.14
C ASP A 255 1.21 -17.80 18.87
N TRP A 256 1.58 -17.05 17.81
CA TRP A 256 2.03 -17.55 16.52
C TRP A 256 3.46 -17.11 16.27
N VAL A 257 4.38 -18.08 16.13
CA VAL A 257 5.81 -17.81 15.97
C VAL A 257 6.32 -18.38 14.66
N ALA A 258 6.92 -17.52 13.83
CA ALA A 258 7.68 -17.96 12.66
C ALA A 258 9.17 -18.11 13.02
N SER A 259 9.76 -19.21 12.60
CA SER A 259 11.16 -19.57 12.86
C SER A 259 11.81 -20.22 11.64
N GLU A 260 13.11 -20.50 11.71
CA GLU A 260 13.89 -21.18 10.67
C GLU A 260 13.71 -20.55 9.28
N LEU A 261 13.82 -19.21 9.22
CA LEU A 261 13.66 -18.47 7.97
C LEU A 261 14.84 -18.68 7.04
N THR A 262 14.57 -19.16 5.82
CA THR A 262 15.57 -19.31 4.75
C THR A 262 15.05 -18.73 3.44
N VAL A 263 15.97 -18.23 2.60
CA VAL A 263 15.60 -17.76 1.25
C VAL A 263 15.57 -18.98 0.31
N GLU A 264 14.48 -19.14 -0.43
CA GLU A 264 14.29 -20.23 -1.37
C GLU A 264 13.58 -19.74 -2.64
N GLY A 265 14.19 -19.96 -3.80
CA GLY A 265 13.58 -19.61 -5.10
C GLY A 265 13.23 -18.14 -5.26
N GLY A 266 13.89 -17.22 -4.52
CA GLY A 266 13.55 -15.81 -4.50
C GLY A 266 12.41 -15.45 -3.54
N GLY A 267 11.83 -16.43 -2.84
CA GLY A 267 10.86 -16.28 -1.75
C GLY A 267 11.45 -16.65 -0.39
N MET A 268 10.58 -17.00 0.55
CA MET A 268 10.96 -17.34 1.93
C MET A 268 10.37 -18.69 2.33
N ARG A 269 11.19 -19.60 2.89
CA ARG A 269 10.74 -20.80 3.63
C ARG A 269 10.79 -20.50 5.13
N PHE A 270 9.79 -20.93 5.88
CA PHE A 270 9.73 -20.76 7.32
C PHE A 270 8.84 -21.80 7.99
N ARG A 271 9.09 -22.06 9.28
CA ARG A 271 8.24 -22.88 10.13
C ARG A 271 7.38 -22.02 11.01
N VAL A 272 6.18 -22.51 11.32
CA VAL A 272 5.22 -21.84 12.21
C VAL A 272 4.85 -22.76 13.37
N THR A 273 4.84 -22.19 14.56
CA THR A 273 4.22 -22.79 15.75
C THR A 273 3.04 -21.94 16.22
N HIS A 274 2.01 -22.58 16.73
CA HIS A 274 0.87 -21.94 17.37
C HIS A 274 0.78 -22.39 18.82
N LYS A 275 0.88 -21.45 19.76
CA LYS A 275 0.90 -21.71 21.22
C LYS A 275 1.90 -22.82 21.60
N GLY A 276 3.09 -22.73 21.02
CA GLY A 276 4.20 -23.66 21.24
C GLY A 276 4.08 -25.03 20.54
N LYS A 277 3.02 -25.30 19.80
CA LYS A 277 2.84 -26.55 19.06
C LYS A 277 3.17 -26.34 17.56
N PRO A 278 3.80 -27.32 16.89
CA PRO A 278 4.02 -27.24 15.45
C PRO A 278 2.70 -27.03 14.70
N PHE A 279 2.66 -26.03 13.83
CA PHE A 279 1.51 -25.75 12.96
C PHE A 279 1.77 -26.17 11.52
N GLY A 280 2.95 -25.85 10.99
CA GLY A 280 3.34 -26.24 9.62
C GLY A 280 4.65 -25.60 9.15
N GLU A 281 5.07 -26.02 7.98
CA GLU A 281 6.18 -25.44 7.24
C GLU A 281 5.62 -24.86 5.93
N PHE A 282 6.06 -23.65 5.57
CA PHE A 282 5.48 -22.90 4.45
C PHE A 282 6.57 -22.30 3.57
N VAL A 283 6.25 -22.18 2.28
CA VAL A 283 7.03 -21.43 1.31
C VAL A 283 6.18 -20.26 0.85
N LEU A 284 6.69 -19.05 0.99
CA LEU A 284 6.08 -17.82 0.53
C LEU A 284 6.82 -17.35 -0.73
N ALA A 285 6.10 -17.11 -1.82
CA ALA A 285 6.70 -16.66 -3.08
C ALA A 285 7.11 -15.16 -3.07
N ALA A 286 7.06 -14.49 -1.92
CA ALA A 286 7.52 -13.11 -1.73
C ALA A 286 8.74 -13.07 -0.80
N SER A 287 9.70 -12.19 -1.14
CA SER A 287 10.95 -12.04 -0.38
C SER A 287 10.83 -11.15 0.83
N GLY A 288 11.69 -11.38 1.83
CA GLY A 288 11.87 -10.50 2.98
C GLY A 288 11.09 -10.92 4.23
N ARG A 289 11.71 -10.70 5.38
CA ARG A 289 11.14 -11.02 6.70
C ARG A 289 9.79 -10.32 6.94
N HIS A 290 9.63 -9.08 6.49
CA HIS A 290 8.38 -8.34 6.60
C HIS A 290 7.22 -9.02 5.85
N ASN A 291 7.48 -9.71 4.72
CA ASN A 291 6.46 -10.47 4.02
C ASN A 291 6.11 -11.78 4.75
N VAL A 292 7.05 -12.37 5.49
CA VAL A 292 6.72 -13.49 6.40
C VAL A 292 5.78 -12.99 7.51
N LEU A 293 6.00 -11.80 8.09
CA LEU A 293 5.06 -11.21 9.06
C LEU A 293 3.69 -10.95 8.44
N ASN A 294 3.62 -10.41 7.23
CA ASN A 294 2.36 -10.23 6.50
C ASN A 294 1.63 -11.56 6.27
N ALA A 295 2.39 -12.63 5.93
CA ALA A 295 1.85 -13.97 5.77
C ALA A 295 1.33 -14.54 7.10
N MET A 296 2.07 -14.37 8.19
CA MET A 296 1.65 -14.80 9.52
C MET A 296 0.32 -14.17 9.91
N ALA A 297 0.18 -12.83 9.76
CA ALA A 297 -1.06 -12.12 10.05
C ALA A 297 -2.26 -12.67 9.25
N ALA A 298 -2.05 -12.87 7.94
CA ALA A 298 -3.06 -13.43 7.05
C ALA A 298 -3.43 -14.88 7.42
N MET A 299 -2.44 -15.71 7.76
CA MET A 299 -2.65 -17.11 8.16
C MET A 299 -3.45 -17.24 9.45
N VAL A 300 -3.22 -16.37 10.44
CA VAL A 300 -3.95 -16.40 11.73
C VAL A 300 -5.44 -16.20 11.49
N VAL A 301 -5.81 -15.15 10.75
CA VAL A 301 -7.23 -14.89 10.43
C VAL A 301 -7.80 -16.00 9.56
N ALA A 302 -7.10 -16.42 8.53
CA ALA A 302 -7.57 -17.48 7.63
C ALA A 302 -7.82 -18.81 8.35
N GLN A 303 -6.94 -19.17 9.29
CA GLN A 303 -7.10 -20.36 10.14
C GLN A 303 -8.34 -20.22 11.03
N GLY A 304 -8.54 -19.06 11.67
CA GLY A 304 -9.75 -18.76 12.46
C GLY A 304 -11.05 -18.86 11.62
N ARG A 305 -10.97 -18.66 10.31
CA ARG A 305 -12.08 -18.84 9.35
C ARG A 305 -12.14 -20.24 8.71
N GLY A 306 -11.44 -21.21 9.31
CA GLY A 306 -11.51 -22.62 8.94
C GLY A 306 -10.71 -23.01 7.70
N ILE A 307 -9.73 -22.17 7.26
CA ILE A 307 -8.85 -22.52 6.14
C ILE A 307 -7.70 -23.37 6.68
N GLY A 308 -7.55 -24.57 6.12
CA GLY A 308 -6.57 -25.56 6.56
C GLY A 308 -5.15 -25.27 6.05
N THR A 309 -4.15 -25.91 6.67
CA THR A 309 -2.72 -25.76 6.35
C THR A 309 -2.38 -26.05 4.89
N GLY A 310 -3.07 -26.99 4.25
CA GLY A 310 -2.86 -27.32 2.84
C GLY A 310 -3.22 -26.16 1.89
N ASP A 311 -4.36 -25.51 2.10
CA ASP A 311 -4.76 -24.34 1.31
C ASP A 311 -3.88 -23.14 1.60
N LEU A 312 -3.48 -22.94 2.88
CA LEU A 312 -2.52 -21.92 3.28
C LEU A 312 -1.18 -22.10 2.53
N ALA A 313 -0.62 -23.31 2.55
CA ALA A 313 0.64 -23.60 1.88
C ALA A 313 0.56 -23.36 0.37
N LYS A 314 -0.51 -23.83 -0.28
CA LYS A 314 -0.76 -23.62 -1.71
C LYS A 314 -0.88 -22.13 -2.05
N ALA A 315 -1.64 -21.36 -1.26
CA ALA A 315 -1.85 -19.95 -1.50
C ALA A 315 -0.55 -19.16 -1.35
N LEU A 316 0.23 -19.39 -0.30
CA LEU A 316 1.49 -18.68 -0.05
C LEU A 316 2.53 -18.99 -1.12
N ALA A 317 2.64 -20.25 -1.57
CA ALA A 317 3.56 -20.64 -2.62
C ALA A 317 3.23 -20.06 -4.01
N THR A 318 1.98 -19.63 -4.22
CA THR A 318 1.50 -19.06 -5.50
C THR A 318 1.16 -17.56 -5.42
N PHE A 319 1.50 -16.92 -4.32
CA PHE A 319 1.23 -15.48 -4.13
C PHE A 319 2.15 -14.62 -4.99
N GLN A 320 1.57 -13.75 -5.83
CA GLN A 320 2.31 -12.90 -6.78
C GLN A 320 2.52 -11.46 -6.28
N SER A 321 2.15 -11.17 -5.03
CA SER A 321 2.29 -9.84 -4.44
C SER A 321 1.34 -8.78 -5.06
N VAL A 322 1.70 -7.53 -4.92
CA VAL A 322 0.98 -6.36 -5.43
C VAL A 322 1.94 -5.56 -6.31
N LYS A 323 1.45 -4.95 -7.37
CA LYS A 323 2.26 -4.04 -8.20
C LYS A 323 2.98 -3.02 -7.35
N ARG A 324 4.22 -2.71 -7.77
CA ARG A 324 5.09 -1.78 -7.05
C ARG A 324 5.46 -2.24 -5.64
N ARG A 325 5.56 -3.56 -5.40
CA ARG A 325 6.12 -4.18 -4.20
C ARG A 325 7.21 -5.15 -4.63
N MET A 326 8.46 -4.68 -4.66
CA MET A 326 9.62 -5.41 -5.23
C MET A 326 9.35 -5.86 -6.68
N ASP A 327 8.70 -4.99 -7.44
CA ASP A 327 8.20 -5.23 -8.79
C ASP A 327 9.35 -5.09 -9.81
N VAL A 328 9.74 -6.19 -10.44
CA VAL A 328 10.79 -6.22 -11.45
C VAL A 328 10.27 -5.60 -12.75
N LYS A 329 10.76 -4.42 -13.08
CA LYS A 329 10.38 -3.69 -14.30
C LYS A 329 11.13 -4.17 -15.54
N GLY A 330 12.33 -4.72 -15.37
CA GLY A 330 13.13 -5.27 -16.43
C GLY A 330 14.60 -5.36 -16.10
N GLU A 331 15.35 -6.06 -16.95
CA GLU A 331 16.81 -6.14 -16.91
C GLU A 331 17.36 -5.80 -18.30
N VAL A 332 18.34 -4.90 -18.37
CA VAL A 332 18.96 -4.42 -19.59
C VAL A 332 20.48 -4.35 -19.38
N GLY A 333 21.27 -4.99 -20.24
CA GLY A 333 22.72 -5.00 -20.12
C GLY A 333 23.24 -5.53 -18.77
N GLY A 334 22.51 -6.46 -18.15
CA GLY A 334 22.83 -6.99 -16.82
C GLY A 334 22.48 -6.05 -15.65
N ILE A 335 21.81 -4.92 -15.91
CA ILE A 335 21.32 -3.95 -14.92
C ILE A 335 19.85 -4.23 -14.63
N LEU A 336 19.52 -4.62 -13.41
CA LEU A 336 18.17 -4.94 -12.96
C LEU A 336 17.47 -3.69 -12.41
N VAL A 337 16.26 -3.39 -12.87
CA VAL A 337 15.43 -2.27 -12.40
C VAL A 337 14.23 -2.81 -11.64
N VAL A 338 14.08 -2.37 -10.39
CA VAL A 338 13.01 -2.79 -9.47
C VAL A 338 12.28 -1.57 -8.93
N ASP A 339 10.95 -1.59 -8.94
CA ASP A 339 10.07 -0.55 -8.41
C ASP A 339 9.46 -0.99 -7.07
N ASP A 340 9.49 -0.11 -6.06
CA ASP A 340 8.88 -0.35 -4.76
C ASP A 340 8.16 0.90 -4.23
N PHE A 341 7.11 0.67 -3.48
CA PHE A 341 6.27 1.73 -2.89
C PHE A 341 6.82 2.25 -1.55
N ALA A 342 7.96 1.76 -1.07
CA ALA A 342 8.54 2.17 0.21
C ALA A 342 8.73 3.69 0.28
N HIS A 343 8.19 4.30 1.34
CA HIS A 343 8.20 5.75 1.55
C HIS A 343 8.23 6.14 3.04
N HIS A 344 8.66 5.24 3.90
CA HIS A 344 8.92 5.43 5.33
C HIS A 344 10.27 4.78 5.67
N PRO A 345 11.10 5.30 6.59
CA PRO A 345 12.42 4.74 6.88
C PRO A 345 12.39 3.23 7.19
N THR A 346 11.45 2.76 7.99
CA THR A 346 11.26 1.33 8.30
C THR A 346 10.96 0.51 7.05
N ALA A 347 10.08 1.01 6.16
CA ALA A 347 9.77 0.35 4.90
C ALA A 347 10.98 0.35 3.94
N VAL A 348 11.75 1.44 3.87
CA VAL A 348 12.99 1.52 3.10
C VAL A 348 14.00 0.47 3.59
N THR A 349 14.21 0.38 4.90
CA THR A 349 15.07 -0.65 5.52
C THR A 349 14.64 -2.05 5.09
N ALA A 350 13.37 -2.39 5.32
CA ALA A 350 12.85 -3.73 5.01
C ALA A 350 12.95 -4.07 3.50
N THR A 351 12.72 -3.08 2.62
CA THR A 351 12.81 -3.27 1.17
C THR A 351 14.26 -3.46 0.72
N VAL A 352 15.21 -2.68 1.24
CA VAL A 352 16.63 -2.81 0.92
C VAL A 352 17.17 -4.17 1.39
N GLU A 353 16.83 -4.61 2.60
CA GLU A 353 17.21 -5.92 3.12
C GLU A 353 16.62 -7.06 2.28
N ALA A 354 15.35 -6.97 1.90
CA ALA A 354 14.70 -7.95 1.05
C ALA A 354 15.34 -8.01 -0.35
N ALA A 355 15.72 -6.87 -0.92
CA ALA A 355 16.42 -6.79 -2.20
C ALA A 355 17.79 -7.47 -2.13
N ARG A 356 18.57 -7.24 -1.08
CA ARG A 356 19.85 -7.93 -0.86
C ARG A 356 19.68 -9.43 -0.73
N ALA A 357 18.67 -9.87 0.01
CA ALA A 357 18.40 -11.31 0.18
C ALA A 357 17.96 -11.98 -1.12
N ARG A 358 17.14 -11.29 -1.93
CA ARG A 358 16.61 -11.83 -3.19
C ARG A 358 17.64 -11.88 -4.31
N TRP A 359 18.55 -10.90 -4.38
CA TRP A 359 19.57 -10.78 -5.43
C TRP A 359 20.97 -10.63 -4.83
N PRO A 360 21.49 -11.69 -4.18
CA PRO A 360 22.81 -11.64 -3.54
C PRO A 360 23.90 -11.37 -4.57
N GLY A 361 24.93 -10.61 -4.18
CA GLY A 361 26.08 -10.29 -5.02
C GLY A 361 25.87 -9.13 -6.00
N ARG A 362 24.66 -8.62 -6.20
CA ARG A 362 24.43 -7.40 -6.98
C ARG A 362 24.78 -6.16 -6.17
N ARG A 363 25.44 -5.18 -6.80
CA ARG A 363 25.64 -3.88 -6.21
C ARG A 363 24.31 -3.12 -6.18
N LEU A 364 23.82 -2.80 -4.97
CA LEU A 364 22.49 -2.26 -4.76
C LEU A 364 22.52 -0.74 -4.69
N TRP A 365 21.71 -0.11 -5.55
CA TRP A 365 21.44 1.32 -5.54
C TRP A 365 20.06 1.56 -4.91
N ALA A 366 19.98 2.39 -3.87
CA ALA A 366 18.73 2.90 -3.33
C ALA A 366 18.42 4.25 -3.98
N ILE A 367 17.37 4.33 -4.78
CA ILE A 367 16.91 5.54 -5.46
C ILE A 367 15.57 5.93 -4.83
N LEU A 368 15.53 7.05 -4.07
CA LEU A 368 14.35 7.44 -3.29
C LEU A 368 13.80 8.80 -3.71
N GLU A 369 12.48 8.89 -3.92
CA GLU A 369 11.75 10.15 -4.03
C GLU A 369 11.12 10.52 -2.68
N PRO A 370 11.50 11.61 -2.01
CA PRO A 370 10.78 12.15 -0.87
C PRO A 370 9.45 12.77 -1.30
N ARG A 371 8.36 11.96 -1.27
CA ARG A 371 7.07 12.34 -1.89
C ARG A 371 5.88 12.29 -0.94
N SER A 372 5.78 11.29 -0.06
CA SER A 372 4.65 11.19 0.87
C SER A 372 4.59 12.39 1.80
N ASN A 373 3.42 12.69 2.35
CA ASN A 373 3.25 13.84 3.24
C ASN A 373 4.19 13.82 4.43
N SER A 374 4.49 12.64 5.00
CA SER A 374 5.47 12.50 6.08
C SER A 374 6.90 12.52 5.58
N MET A 375 7.23 11.80 4.46
CA MET A 375 8.59 11.71 3.92
C MET A 375 9.13 13.06 3.44
N ARG A 376 8.27 13.99 3.02
CA ARG A 376 8.66 15.35 2.66
C ARG A 376 9.04 16.22 3.86
N ARG A 377 8.76 15.76 5.10
CA ARG A 377 8.93 16.52 6.33
C ARG A 377 10.20 16.13 7.06
N ARG A 378 10.67 17.05 7.91
CA ARG A 378 11.89 16.90 8.72
C ARG A 378 11.81 15.78 9.77
N VAL A 379 10.62 15.25 10.03
CA VAL A 379 10.39 14.15 10.99
C VAL A 379 11.27 12.91 10.72
N PHE A 380 11.66 12.68 9.46
CA PHE A 380 12.53 11.56 9.07
C PHE A 380 13.98 11.94 8.78
N GLN A 381 14.38 13.20 9.06
CA GLN A 381 15.71 13.70 8.77
C GLN A 381 16.84 12.85 9.39
N GLU A 382 16.63 12.35 10.60
CA GLU A 382 17.64 11.58 11.35
C GLU A 382 17.57 10.07 11.09
N SER A 383 16.38 9.52 10.82
CA SER A 383 16.18 8.08 10.64
C SER A 383 16.46 7.60 9.22
N LEU A 384 16.16 8.43 8.21
CA LEU A 384 16.29 8.08 6.81
C LEU A 384 17.72 7.73 6.36
N PRO A 385 18.78 8.46 6.80
CA PRO A 385 20.15 8.13 6.41
C PRO A 385 20.57 6.71 6.76
N ARG A 386 20.19 6.22 7.95
CA ARG A 386 20.51 4.84 8.38
C ARG A 386 19.84 3.79 7.52
N ALA A 387 18.58 4.01 7.15
CA ALA A 387 17.85 3.13 6.26
C ALA A 387 18.47 3.03 4.87
N LEU A 388 18.86 4.19 4.30
CA LEU A 388 19.49 4.27 2.98
C LEU A 388 20.92 3.72 2.96
N ALA A 389 21.68 3.88 4.03
CA ALA A 389 23.06 3.39 4.14
C ALA A 389 23.19 1.85 4.12
N LEU A 390 22.08 1.12 4.18
CA LEU A 390 22.06 -0.32 3.92
C LEU A 390 22.33 -0.66 2.44
N ALA A 391 22.12 0.26 1.51
CA ALA A 391 22.50 0.12 0.11
C ALA A 391 24.01 0.41 -0.10
N ASP A 392 24.53 0.07 -1.28
CA ASP A 392 25.93 0.36 -1.64
C ASP A 392 26.07 1.77 -2.18
N ARG A 393 25.02 2.27 -2.84
CA ARG A 393 24.91 3.61 -3.40
C ARG A 393 23.52 4.18 -3.21
N VAL A 394 23.45 5.51 -3.05
CA VAL A 394 22.20 6.21 -2.79
C VAL A 394 22.03 7.37 -3.76
N VAL A 395 20.83 7.47 -4.32
CA VAL A 395 20.40 8.65 -5.09
C VAL A 395 19.09 9.16 -4.48
N LEU A 396 19.10 10.40 -4.03
CA LEU A 396 17.91 11.08 -3.54
C LEU A 396 17.36 12.00 -4.61
N GLY A 397 16.05 11.90 -4.85
CA GLY A 397 15.32 12.91 -5.62
C GLY A 397 15.13 14.19 -4.82
N GLY A 398 14.77 15.28 -5.50
CA GLY A 398 14.26 16.48 -4.83
C GLY A 398 12.95 16.20 -4.10
N VAL A 399 12.64 17.00 -3.08
CA VAL A 399 11.37 16.89 -2.34
C VAL A 399 10.20 17.24 -3.27
N PHE A 400 9.26 16.32 -3.41
CA PHE A 400 8.08 16.53 -4.25
C PHE A 400 7.24 17.71 -3.75
N ARG A 401 6.90 18.68 -4.63
CA ARG A 401 6.15 19.91 -4.29
C ARG A 401 6.74 20.62 -3.06
N ALA A 402 8.05 20.78 -3.04
CA ALA A 402 8.81 21.39 -1.93
C ALA A 402 8.25 22.76 -1.50
N GLN A 403 7.74 23.54 -2.48
CA GLN A 403 7.17 24.87 -2.25
C GLN A 403 5.90 24.90 -1.37
N GLN A 404 5.28 23.74 -1.13
CA GLN A 404 4.11 23.61 -0.26
C GLN A 404 4.47 23.50 1.24
N LEU A 405 5.75 23.40 1.57
CA LEU A 405 6.25 23.26 2.93
C LEU A 405 7.25 24.38 3.24
N GLY A 406 7.14 24.98 4.44
CA GLY A 406 8.17 25.90 4.95
C GLY A 406 9.50 25.16 5.13
N ASP A 407 10.62 25.88 4.97
CA ASP A 407 11.97 25.32 5.01
C ASP A 407 12.28 24.62 6.35
N GLU A 408 11.74 25.15 7.45
CA GLU A 408 11.91 24.59 8.80
C GLU A 408 11.26 23.21 8.99
N ASN A 409 10.21 22.92 8.22
CA ASN A 409 9.45 21.68 8.31
C ASN A 409 9.79 20.68 7.20
N ARG A 410 10.55 21.10 6.19
CA ARG A 410 10.85 20.31 5.01
C ARG A 410 12.11 19.45 5.24
N LEU A 411 12.05 18.22 4.75
CA LEU A 411 13.24 17.36 4.64
C LEU A 411 14.31 18.07 3.80
N ASP A 412 15.56 18.04 4.27
CA ASP A 412 16.72 18.49 3.52
C ASP A 412 17.45 17.28 2.90
N PRO A 413 17.29 17.01 1.59
CA PRO A 413 17.92 15.87 0.94
C PRO A 413 19.46 15.93 0.95
N GLU A 414 20.06 17.13 0.88
CA GLU A 414 21.53 17.26 0.91
C GLU A 414 22.08 16.87 2.27
N SER A 415 21.47 17.33 3.36
CA SER A 415 21.85 16.92 4.71
C SER A 415 21.65 15.41 4.94
N VAL A 416 20.61 14.79 4.35
CA VAL A 416 20.44 13.33 4.35
C VAL A 416 21.59 12.66 3.61
N ALA A 417 21.93 13.13 2.42
CA ALA A 417 23.02 12.57 1.62
C ALA A 417 24.38 12.73 2.33
N GLU A 418 24.65 13.86 2.98
CA GLU A 418 25.84 14.08 3.81
C GLU A 418 25.92 13.06 4.96
N SER A 419 24.82 12.83 5.65
CA SER A 419 24.74 11.84 6.72
C SER A 419 24.99 10.41 6.20
N VAL A 420 24.47 10.06 5.01
CA VAL A 420 24.76 8.78 4.36
C VAL A 420 26.24 8.66 4.00
N ARG A 421 26.87 9.73 3.47
CA ARG A 421 28.32 9.76 3.20
C ARG A 421 29.14 9.60 4.47
N ALA A 422 28.75 10.22 5.57
CA ALA A 422 29.37 10.04 6.88
C ALA A 422 29.29 8.58 7.39
N LEU A 423 28.29 7.82 6.97
CA LEU A 423 28.16 6.37 7.21
C LEU A 423 29.00 5.52 6.23
N GLY A 424 29.85 6.12 5.42
CA GLY A 424 30.77 5.44 4.50
C GLY A 424 30.14 4.98 3.18
N LYS A 425 28.99 5.53 2.80
CA LYS A 425 28.30 5.20 1.54
C LYS A 425 28.36 6.35 0.55
N ASP A 426 28.34 6.03 -0.75
CA ASP A 426 28.25 7.02 -1.81
C ASP A 426 26.79 7.49 -1.95
N ALA A 427 26.57 8.80 -1.79
CA ALA A 427 25.24 9.38 -1.83
C ALA A 427 25.25 10.73 -2.55
N GLN A 428 24.22 10.98 -3.36
CA GLN A 428 24.04 12.23 -4.08
C GLN A 428 22.58 12.61 -4.20
N VAL A 429 22.31 13.90 -4.36
CA VAL A 429 20.98 14.44 -4.65
C VAL A 429 20.92 14.87 -6.11
N LEU A 430 19.87 14.47 -6.80
CA LEU A 430 19.65 14.82 -8.21
C LEU A 430 18.21 15.33 -8.42
N ALA A 431 18.09 16.46 -9.11
CA ALA A 431 16.78 17.05 -9.36
C ALA A 431 16.06 16.36 -10.54
N GLY A 432 14.94 15.67 -10.23
CA GLY A 432 14.03 15.13 -11.22
C GLY A 432 14.48 13.82 -11.88
N SER A 433 13.52 13.12 -12.47
CA SER A 433 13.69 11.80 -13.07
C SER A 433 14.65 11.79 -14.27
N ASP A 434 14.74 12.88 -15.03
CA ASP A 434 15.63 12.95 -16.20
C ASP A 434 17.11 13.01 -15.77
N ALA A 435 17.45 13.88 -14.79
CA ALA A 435 18.82 13.95 -14.26
C ALA A 435 19.23 12.63 -13.60
N ILE A 436 18.31 11.97 -12.86
CA ILE A 436 18.56 10.68 -12.23
C ILE A 436 18.80 9.61 -13.31
N SER A 437 17.93 9.51 -14.32
CA SER A 437 18.08 8.51 -15.39
C SER A 437 19.36 8.72 -16.20
N ASP A 438 19.72 9.96 -16.53
CA ASP A 438 20.98 10.28 -17.26
C ASP A 438 22.21 9.92 -16.44
N HIS A 439 22.18 10.20 -15.15
CA HIS A 439 23.25 9.80 -14.23
C HIS A 439 23.41 8.28 -14.19
N LEU A 440 22.30 7.54 -13.92
CA LEU A 440 22.33 6.09 -13.78
C LEU A 440 22.81 5.39 -15.05
N VAL A 441 22.37 5.83 -16.24
CA VAL A 441 22.84 5.27 -17.53
C VAL A 441 24.35 5.40 -17.72
N ARG A 442 24.97 6.48 -17.19
CA ARG A 442 26.42 6.69 -17.28
C ARG A 442 27.22 5.85 -16.30
N VAL A 443 26.71 5.61 -15.08
CA VAL A 443 27.49 5.06 -13.97
C VAL A 443 27.13 3.64 -13.57
N ALA A 444 25.93 3.17 -13.91
CA ALA A 444 25.51 1.81 -13.63
C ALA A 444 26.28 0.81 -14.50
N LYS A 445 26.53 -0.37 -13.95
CA LYS A 445 27.32 -1.43 -14.55
C LYS A 445 26.54 -2.75 -14.57
N PRO A 446 26.86 -3.67 -15.46
CA PRO A 446 26.35 -5.03 -15.37
C PRO A 446 26.56 -5.60 -13.94
N GLY A 447 25.52 -6.22 -13.40
CA GLY A 447 25.49 -6.68 -12.02
C GLY A 447 24.89 -5.70 -11.02
N ASP A 448 24.49 -4.49 -11.44
CA ASP A 448 23.79 -3.53 -10.57
C ASP A 448 22.30 -3.88 -10.42
N LEU A 449 21.79 -3.58 -9.24
CA LEU A 449 20.37 -3.57 -8.91
C LEU A 449 19.95 -2.12 -8.60
N LEU A 450 19.08 -1.55 -9.41
CA LEU A 450 18.52 -0.22 -9.25
C LEU A 450 17.15 -0.32 -8.60
N LEU A 451 17.09 -0.12 -7.28
CA LEU A 451 15.88 -0.17 -6.47
C LEU A 451 15.28 1.23 -6.38
N ILE A 452 14.19 1.47 -7.11
CA ILE A 452 13.49 2.75 -7.18
C ILE A 452 12.34 2.74 -6.18
N MET A 453 12.34 3.67 -5.25
CA MET A 453 11.38 3.76 -4.15
C MET A 453 10.61 5.09 -4.17
N SER A 454 9.29 5.00 -4.32
CA SER A 454 8.39 6.16 -4.28
C SER A 454 6.94 5.71 -4.09
N ASN A 455 6.14 6.49 -3.37
CA ASN A 455 4.68 6.28 -3.33
C ASN A 455 3.93 6.94 -4.51
N GLY A 456 4.64 7.54 -5.46
CA GLY A 456 4.11 8.08 -6.72
C GLY A 456 4.79 7.47 -7.93
N SER A 457 4.55 8.03 -9.12
CA SER A 457 5.16 7.54 -10.37
C SER A 457 6.64 7.85 -10.50
N PHE A 458 7.18 8.69 -9.64
CA PHE A 458 8.53 9.28 -9.77
C PHE A 458 8.78 9.84 -11.19
N ASP A 459 7.75 10.50 -11.70
CA ASP A 459 7.74 11.07 -13.05
C ASP A 459 8.15 10.04 -14.16
N GLY A 460 7.70 8.78 -14.02
CA GLY A 460 7.99 7.71 -14.98
C GLY A 460 9.47 7.27 -15.02
N LEU A 461 10.20 7.42 -13.92
CA LEU A 461 11.64 7.12 -13.85
C LEU A 461 11.98 5.69 -14.31
N CYS A 462 11.18 4.69 -13.95
CA CYS A 462 11.43 3.30 -14.34
C CYS A 462 11.42 3.12 -15.85
N GLU A 463 10.39 3.63 -16.52
CA GLU A 463 10.21 3.54 -17.97
C GLU A 463 11.26 4.35 -18.73
N LYS A 464 11.54 5.59 -18.27
CA LYS A 464 12.58 6.45 -18.80
C LYS A 464 13.95 5.76 -18.75
N LEU A 465 14.28 5.20 -17.59
CA LEU A 465 15.55 4.52 -17.36
C LEU A 465 15.71 3.28 -18.24
N LEU A 466 14.73 2.40 -18.30
CA LEU A 466 14.77 1.21 -19.14
C LEU A 466 14.91 1.57 -20.62
N LYS A 467 14.20 2.61 -21.09
CA LYS A 467 14.32 3.10 -22.46
C LYS A 467 15.74 3.60 -22.78
N LYS A 468 16.31 4.43 -21.89
CA LYS A 468 17.67 4.98 -22.06
C LYS A 468 18.75 3.88 -21.98
N LEU A 469 18.62 2.90 -21.08
CA LEU A 469 19.54 1.76 -20.98
C LEU A 469 19.55 0.95 -22.28
N LYS A 470 18.38 0.62 -22.87
CA LYS A 470 18.27 -0.08 -24.16
C LYS A 470 18.95 0.69 -25.29
N THR A 471 18.75 1.99 -25.37
CA THR A 471 19.39 2.85 -26.37
C THR A 471 20.92 2.83 -26.20
N SER A 472 21.42 2.95 -24.95
CA SER A 472 22.85 2.93 -24.65
C SER A 472 23.51 1.59 -24.98
N GLU A 473 22.81 0.47 -24.73
CA GLU A 473 23.28 -0.88 -25.07
C GLU A 473 23.42 -1.05 -26.59
N SER A 474 22.39 -0.66 -27.34
CA SER A 474 22.42 -0.73 -28.83
C SER A 474 23.55 0.09 -29.44
N VAL A 475 23.86 1.27 -28.88
CA VAL A 475 25.01 2.11 -29.34
C VAL A 475 26.34 1.44 -29.01
N ARG A 476 26.48 0.80 -27.84
CA ARG A 476 27.72 0.08 -27.46
C ARG A 476 27.94 -1.12 -28.39
N GLU A 477 26.91 -1.90 -28.70
CA GLU A 477 26.99 -3.05 -29.61
C GLU A 477 27.34 -2.61 -31.04
N ALA A 478 26.79 -1.48 -31.52
CA ALA A 478 27.10 -0.93 -32.85
C ALA A 478 28.56 -0.45 -32.96
N ASN A 479 29.14 0.05 -31.88
CA ASN A 479 30.53 0.51 -31.82
C ASN A 479 31.57 -0.62 -31.65
N VAL A 480 31.15 -1.83 -31.34
CA VAL A 480 32.02 -3.03 -31.19
C VAL A 480 32.05 -3.88 -32.48
N ARG A 481 31.13 -3.63 -33.41
CA ARG A 481 31.11 -4.20 -34.75
C ARG A 481 31.84 -3.31 -35.75
#